data_4dcacb5cb2fe92e1f43208d9ed39c305
#
_entry.id   4dcacb5cb2fe92e1f43208d9ed39c305
#
_cell.length_a   1.000
_cell.length_b   1.000
_cell.length_c   1.000
_cell.angle_alpha   90.00
_cell.angle_beta   90.00
_cell.angle_gamma   90.00
#
_symmetry.space_group_name_H-M   'P 1'
#
loop_
_entity.id
_entity.type
_entity.pdbx_description
1 polymer ?
#
loop_
_entity_poly.entity_id
_entity_poly.type
_entity_poly.pdbx_seq_one_letter_code
_entity_poly.pdbx_strand_id
1 'polypeptide(L)'
;MNVDSERYPNIKQNRYENVSICGEIADLSFSRPYAITAVEQDSKYGPTYKVQKMSIIKPKTGEEVYTFLREVLTENQASELYREYPNIIELVEQEKDDEIDISRLKGIGEKTLWKIIDKINTNIILFDLVAEFGGILSLKILKKLYDEYCSVEAIRKNLRKEPYKCLTRISGIGFIKADAMLMQLEKEKLSKMNFKEKMAYIW
;
A
#
# COMPACT_ATOMS: atom_id res chain seq x y z
N MET A 1 -9.85 -11.73 10.64
CA MET A 1 -9.73 -10.28 10.40
C MET A 1 -10.91 -9.58 11.09
N ASN A 2 -10.65 -8.54 11.86
CA ASN A 2 -11.71 -7.72 12.45
C ASN A 2 -12.24 -6.77 11.38
N VAL A 3 -13.56 -6.64 11.31
CA VAL A 3 -14.25 -5.72 10.41
C VAL A 3 -15.17 -4.86 11.27
N ASP A 4 -15.19 -3.57 10.99
CA ASP A 4 -16.14 -2.66 11.60
C ASP A 4 -17.56 -3.02 11.14
N SER A 5 -18.28 -3.74 12.00
CA SER A 5 -19.63 -4.24 11.74
C SER A 5 -20.68 -3.12 11.66
N GLU A 6 -20.43 -1.97 12.28
CA GLU A 6 -21.33 -0.81 12.17
C GLU A 6 -21.24 -0.18 10.79
N ARG A 7 -20.02 -0.08 10.26
CA ARG A 7 -19.78 0.47 8.92
C ARG A 7 -20.10 -0.51 7.79
N TYR A 8 -20.00 -1.81 8.06
CA TYR A 8 -20.19 -2.87 7.05
C TYR A 8 -21.14 -3.96 7.57
N PRO A 9 -22.44 -3.66 7.81
CA PRO A 9 -23.39 -4.58 8.45
C PRO A 9 -23.69 -5.83 7.62
N ASN A 10 -23.39 -5.82 6.32
CA ASN A 10 -23.69 -6.94 5.41
C ASN A 10 -22.55 -7.98 5.32
N ILE A 11 -21.43 -7.76 6.00
CA ILE A 11 -20.32 -8.70 5.98
C ILE A 11 -20.60 -9.84 6.96
N LYS A 12 -20.70 -11.05 6.43
CA LYS A 12 -20.94 -12.26 7.21
C LYS A 12 -19.65 -12.74 7.87
N GLN A 13 -19.77 -13.11 9.13
CA GLN A 13 -18.70 -13.72 9.90
C GLN A 13 -18.81 -15.25 9.86
N ASN A 14 -17.71 -15.93 10.00
CA ASN A 14 -17.68 -17.38 10.16
C ASN A 14 -18.07 -17.77 11.61
N ARG A 15 -18.14 -19.09 11.90
CA ARG A 15 -18.48 -19.62 13.24
C ARG A 15 -17.54 -19.18 14.37
N TYR A 16 -16.44 -18.54 14.09
CA TYR A 16 -15.46 -18.01 15.04
C TYR A 16 -15.51 -16.48 15.14
N GLU A 17 -16.59 -15.86 14.67
CA GLU A 17 -16.78 -14.39 14.65
C GLU A 17 -15.71 -13.63 13.85
N ASN A 18 -15.08 -14.32 12.91
CA ASN A 18 -14.06 -13.74 12.03
C ASN A 18 -14.57 -13.64 10.60
N VAL A 19 -14.12 -12.61 9.89
CA VAL A 19 -14.28 -12.52 8.44
C VAL A 19 -13.16 -13.31 7.78
N SER A 20 -13.52 -14.35 7.03
CA SER A 20 -12.58 -15.17 6.28
C SER A 20 -12.34 -14.57 4.90
N ILE A 21 -11.10 -14.34 4.55
CA ILE A 21 -10.69 -13.91 3.21
C ILE A 21 -9.78 -14.96 2.57
N CYS A 22 -9.84 -15.09 1.25
CA CYS A 22 -8.98 -15.99 0.48
C CYS A 22 -8.56 -15.35 -0.83
N GLY A 23 -7.50 -15.87 -1.47
CA GLY A 23 -6.95 -15.36 -2.71
C GLY A 23 -5.45 -15.09 -2.61
N GLU A 24 -4.89 -14.50 -3.64
CA GLU A 24 -3.51 -14.01 -3.61
C GLU A 24 -3.43 -12.75 -2.76
N ILE A 25 -3.14 -12.95 -1.47
CA ILE A 25 -3.04 -11.87 -0.50
C ILE A 25 -1.56 -11.68 -0.22
N ALA A 26 -0.99 -10.57 -0.69
CA ALA A 26 0.39 -10.22 -0.41
C ALA A 26 0.51 -9.75 1.05
N ASP A 27 1.60 -10.15 1.69
CA ASP A 27 2.10 -9.75 3.02
C ASP A 27 1.24 -8.73 3.78
N LEU A 28 0.19 -9.22 4.47
CA LEU A 28 -0.65 -8.41 5.33
C LEU A 28 0.11 -8.05 6.61
N SER A 29 0.23 -6.75 6.88
CA SER A 29 0.56 -6.27 8.23
C SER A 29 -0.73 -6.15 9.04
N PHE A 30 -0.76 -6.70 10.26
CA PHE A 30 -1.95 -6.67 11.13
C PHE A 30 -2.30 -5.26 11.62
N SER A 31 -1.37 -4.31 11.54
CA SER A 31 -1.51 -2.95 12.03
C SER A 31 -1.94 -1.94 10.96
N ARG A 32 -2.04 -2.35 9.69
CA ARG A 32 -2.42 -1.44 8.60
C ARG A 32 -3.87 -1.62 8.16
N PRO A 33 -4.59 -0.53 7.93
CA PRO A 33 -5.90 -0.60 7.33
C PRO A 33 -5.82 -0.91 5.83
N TYR A 34 -6.70 -1.80 5.36
CA TYR A 34 -6.79 -2.19 3.95
C TYR A 34 -8.19 -1.95 3.42
N ALA A 35 -8.29 -1.41 2.21
CA ALA A 35 -9.50 -1.46 1.43
C ALA A 35 -9.50 -2.74 0.60
N ILE A 36 -10.49 -3.60 0.80
CA ILE A 36 -10.59 -4.89 0.14
C ILE A 36 -11.89 -4.94 -0.66
N THR A 37 -11.76 -5.17 -1.96
CA THR A 37 -12.88 -5.55 -2.81
C THR A 37 -12.86 -7.06 -2.95
N ALA A 38 -13.93 -7.73 -2.54
CA ALA A 38 -14.01 -9.19 -2.56
C ALA A 38 -15.41 -9.65 -2.93
N VAL A 39 -15.51 -10.88 -3.42
CA VAL A 39 -16.78 -11.55 -3.73
C VAL A 39 -17.01 -12.64 -2.70
N GLU A 40 -18.21 -12.67 -2.14
CA GLU A 40 -18.65 -13.72 -1.23
C GLU A 40 -18.68 -15.08 -1.95
N GLN A 41 -18.16 -16.09 -1.29
CA GLN A 41 -18.18 -17.49 -1.72
C GLN A 41 -18.52 -18.38 -0.52
N ASP A 42 -19.26 -19.42 -0.76
CA ASP A 42 -19.50 -20.44 0.25
C ASP A 42 -18.29 -21.38 0.34
N SER A 43 -17.90 -21.72 1.56
CA SER A 43 -16.90 -22.73 1.83
C SER A 43 -17.41 -23.73 2.88
N LYS A 44 -16.74 -24.88 2.96
CA LYS A 44 -17.05 -25.89 4.01
C LYS A 44 -16.92 -25.37 5.45
N TYR A 45 -16.30 -24.21 5.63
CA TYR A 45 -16.09 -23.57 6.94
C TYR A 45 -17.00 -22.35 7.15
N GLY A 46 -17.92 -22.08 6.25
CA GLY A 46 -18.83 -20.94 6.26
C GLY A 46 -18.46 -19.90 5.20
N PRO A 47 -19.08 -18.70 5.27
CA PRO A 47 -18.87 -17.66 4.28
C PRO A 47 -17.42 -17.22 4.24
N THR A 48 -16.90 -17.06 3.02
CA THR A 48 -15.52 -16.66 2.72
C THR A 48 -15.55 -15.62 1.61
N TYR A 49 -14.69 -14.63 1.68
CA TYR A 49 -14.60 -13.55 0.70
C TYR A 49 -13.35 -13.73 -0.16
N LYS A 50 -13.53 -14.01 -1.47
CA LYS A 50 -12.43 -14.07 -2.42
C LYS A 50 -12.00 -12.67 -2.81
N VAL A 51 -10.79 -12.30 -2.42
CA VAL A 51 -10.21 -10.99 -2.69
C VAL A 51 -10.00 -10.81 -4.20
N GLN A 52 -10.55 -9.73 -4.74
CA GLN A 52 -10.35 -9.31 -6.13
C GLN A 52 -9.35 -8.16 -6.22
N LYS A 53 -9.43 -7.25 -5.24
CA LYS A 53 -8.53 -6.10 -5.16
C LYS A 53 -8.26 -5.77 -3.69
N MET A 54 -7.04 -5.40 -3.40
CA MET A 54 -6.64 -4.92 -2.08
C MET A 54 -5.71 -3.72 -2.24
N SER A 55 -5.93 -2.69 -1.43
CA SER A 55 -5.06 -1.52 -1.35
C SER A 55 -4.85 -1.12 0.11
N ILE A 56 -3.70 -0.56 0.41
CA ILE A 56 -3.45 0.03 1.73
C ILE A 56 -4.17 1.37 1.78
N ILE A 57 -4.88 1.63 2.88
CA ILE A 57 -5.52 2.92 3.11
C ILE A 57 -4.49 3.83 3.80
N LYS A 58 -4.37 5.06 3.34
CA LYS A 58 -3.59 6.08 4.04
C LYS A 58 -4.24 6.35 5.40
N PRO A 59 -3.46 6.40 6.49
CA PRO A 59 -4.00 6.70 7.82
C PRO A 59 -4.66 8.09 7.84
N LYS A 60 -5.89 8.16 8.34
CA LYS A 60 -6.68 9.41 8.43
C LYS A 60 -7.11 9.75 9.84
N THR A 61 -7.36 8.75 10.66
CA THR A 61 -7.73 8.97 12.06
C THR A 61 -6.50 9.05 12.95
N GLY A 62 -6.64 9.67 14.12
CA GLY A 62 -5.51 9.79 15.06
C GLY A 62 -4.93 8.44 15.47
N GLU A 63 -5.77 7.42 15.69
CA GLU A 63 -5.33 6.07 16.04
C GLU A 63 -4.59 5.38 14.88
N GLU A 64 -5.08 5.53 13.65
CA GLU A 64 -4.43 5.00 12.45
C GLU A 64 -3.07 5.66 12.22
N VAL A 65 -2.97 6.99 12.40
CA VAL A 65 -1.71 7.74 12.29
C VAL A 65 -0.70 7.24 13.33
N TYR A 66 -1.11 7.11 14.60
CA TYR A 66 -0.23 6.61 15.64
C TYR A 66 0.25 5.18 15.37
N THR A 67 -0.65 4.31 14.96
CA THR A 67 -0.33 2.93 14.58
C THR A 67 0.68 2.89 13.42
N PHE A 68 0.47 3.69 12.39
CA PHE A 68 1.41 3.82 11.27
C PHE A 68 2.79 4.31 11.72
N LEU A 69 2.84 5.34 12.58
CA LEU A 69 4.10 5.85 13.09
C LEU A 69 4.88 4.79 13.87
N ARG A 70 4.21 3.96 14.66
CA ARG A 70 4.84 2.85 15.40
C ARG A 70 5.41 1.75 14.50
N GLU A 71 4.86 1.55 13.31
CA GLU A 71 5.42 0.62 12.33
C GLU A 71 6.71 1.13 11.68
N VAL A 72 6.79 2.43 11.48
CA VAL A 72 7.86 3.06 10.71
C VAL A 72 9.01 3.55 11.60
N LEU A 73 8.69 3.90 12.84
CA LEU A 73 9.59 4.54 13.80
C LEU A 73 9.74 3.71 15.08
N THR A 74 10.65 4.12 15.95
CA THR A 74 10.70 3.58 17.31
C THR A 74 9.51 4.10 18.14
N GLU A 75 9.12 3.37 19.18
CA GLU A 75 8.01 3.74 20.07
C GLU A 75 8.14 5.17 20.61
N ASN A 76 9.34 5.54 21.08
CA ASN A 76 9.59 6.88 21.61
C ASN A 76 9.44 7.96 20.54
N GLN A 77 9.93 7.72 19.33
CA GLN A 77 9.80 8.65 18.21
C GLN A 77 8.34 8.81 17.79
N ALA A 78 7.61 7.69 17.68
CA ALA A 78 6.20 7.69 17.31
C ALA A 78 5.35 8.45 18.34
N SER A 79 5.55 8.18 19.62
CA SER A 79 4.83 8.85 20.72
C SER A 79 5.10 10.34 20.75
N GLU A 80 6.37 10.73 20.62
CA GLU A 80 6.75 12.14 20.69
C GLU A 80 6.21 12.94 19.51
N LEU A 81 6.35 12.40 18.30
CA LEU A 81 5.82 13.00 17.08
C LEU A 81 4.29 13.10 17.11
N TYR A 82 3.61 12.03 17.46
CA TYR A 82 2.16 12.03 17.46
C TYR A 82 1.59 13.01 18.52
N ARG A 83 2.24 13.14 19.66
CA ARG A 83 1.83 14.08 20.72
C ARG A 83 1.90 15.52 20.25
N GLU A 84 2.97 15.91 19.57
CA GLU A 84 3.19 17.29 19.14
C GLU A 84 2.59 17.59 17.76
N TYR A 85 2.60 16.60 16.86
CA TYR A 85 2.16 16.73 15.47
C TYR A 85 1.25 15.57 15.07
N PRO A 86 0.00 15.52 15.56
CA PRO A 86 -0.95 14.44 15.16
C PRO A 86 -1.27 14.45 13.67
N ASN A 87 -1.02 15.56 12.97
CA ASN A 87 -1.16 15.73 11.53
C ASN A 87 0.16 15.58 10.75
N ILE A 88 1.17 14.93 11.32
CA ILE A 88 2.51 14.80 10.72
C ILE A 88 2.49 14.23 9.30
N ILE A 89 1.58 13.30 9.01
CA ILE A 89 1.45 12.71 7.66
C ILE A 89 1.04 13.79 6.65
N GLU A 90 0.10 14.65 7.01
CA GLU A 90 -0.36 15.74 6.13
C GLU A 90 0.74 16.78 5.93
N LEU A 91 1.49 17.12 6.97
CA LEU A 91 2.62 18.05 6.87
C LEU A 91 3.68 17.52 5.90
N VAL A 92 4.05 16.24 6.02
CA VAL A 92 5.02 15.62 5.12
C VAL A 92 4.48 15.50 3.68
N GLU A 93 3.22 15.14 3.49
CA GLU A 93 2.59 15.07 2.15
C GLU A 93 2.53 16.43 1.45
N GLN A 94 2.37 17.50 2.21
CA GLN A 94 2.30 18.87 1.70
C GLN A 94 3.67 19.55 1.60
N GLU A 95 4.76 18.82 1.86
CA GLU A 95 6.12 19.35 1.90
C GLU A 95 6.26 20.56 2.86
N LYS A 96 5.56 20.50 4.00
CA LYS A 96 5.55 21.52 5.05
C LYS A 96 6.32 21.10 6.29
N ASP A 97 7.40 20.38 6.09
CA ASP A 97 8.29 19.93 7.17
C ASP A 97 9.02 21.10 7.87
N ASP A 98 9.08 22.26 7.25
CA ASP A 98 9.55 23.52 7.88
C ASP A 98 8.60 24.05 8.97
N GLU A 99 7.33 23.63 8.99
CA GLU A 99 6.40 23.94 10.09
C GLU A 99 6.67 23.11 11.36
N ILE A 100 7.56 22.09 11.30
CA ILE A 100 7.90 21.23 12.43
C ILE A 100 8.97 21.88 13.29
N ASP A 101 8.56 22.44 14.42
CA ASP A 101 9.48 23.00 15.42
C ASP A 101 10.16 21.88 16.22
N ILE A 102 11.43 21.66 15.93
CA ILE A 102 12.22 20.61 16.55
C ILE A 102 12.40 20.83 18.07
N SER A 103 12.30 22.07 18.54
CA SER A 103 12.46 22.39 19.98
C SER A 103 11.36 21.75 20.84
N ARG A 104 10.23 21.41 20.22
CA ARG A 104 9.09 20.74 20.87
C ARG A 104 9.26 19.23 20.94
N LEU A 105 10.19 18.64 20.18
CA LEU A 105 10.39 17.19 20.04
C LEU A 105 11.52 16.70 20.99
N LYS A 106 11.15 16.15 22.13
CA LYS A 106 12.12 15.66 23.11
C LYS A 106 12.88 14.44 22.60
N GLY A 107 14.20 14.53 22.63
CA GLY A 107 15.08 13.42 22.21
C GLY A 107 15.18 13.22 20.70
N ILE A 108 14.63 14.11 19.89
CA ILE A 108 14.72 14.09 18.43
C ILE A 108 15.52 15.30 17.98
N GLY A 109 16.77 15.08 17.56
CA GLY A 109 17.60 16.13 16.97
C GLY A 109 17.36 16.26 15.46
N GLU A 110 17.85 17.34 14.87
CA GLU A 110 17.65 17.70 13.47
C GLU A 110 17.93 16.54 12.48
N LYS A 111 19.10 15.91 12.60
CA LYS A 111 19.48 14.76 11.77
C LYS A 111 18.52 13.57 11.92
N THR A 112 17.95 13.39 13.11
CA THR A 112 16.99 12.32 13.36
C THR A 112 15.64 12.67 12.79
N LEU A 113 15.21 13.92 12.89
CA LEU A 113 13.97 14.41 12.30
C LEU A 113 13.97 14.22 10.77
N TRP A 114 15.04 14.62 10.08
CA TRP A 114 15.17 14.40 8.64
C TRP A 114 15.03 12.92 8.24
N LYS A 115 15.66 12.01 8.99
CA LYS A 115 15.52 10.57 8.75
C LYS A 115 14.09 10.06 9.00
N ILE A 116 13.40 10.65 9.95
CA ILE A 116 12.01 10.33 10.27
C ILE A 116 11.10 10.79 9.13
N ILE A 117 11.24 12.03 8.68
CA ILE A 117 10.48 12.60 7.57
C ILE A 117 10.70 11.77 6.29
N ASP A 118 11.94 11.44 5.96
CA ASP A 118 12.27 10.58 4.82
C ASP A 118 11.60 9.20 4.90
N LYS A 119 11.61 8.57 6.07
CA LYS A 119 10.91 7.29 6.29
C LYS A 119 9.39 7.42 6.12
N ILE A 120 8.78 8.46 6.67
CA ILE A 120 7.34 8.72 6.55
C ILE A 120 7.01 8.93 5.07
N ASN A 121 7.73 9.81 4.39
CA ASN A 121 7.53 10.13 2.98
C ASN A 121 7.66 8.89 2.09
N THR A 122 8.72 8.10 2.28
CA THR A 122 8.92 6.84 1.53
C THR A 122 7.72 5.89 1.71
N ASN A 123 7.18 5.77 2.92
CA ASN A 123 6.02 4.91 3.15
C ASN A 123 4.73 5.49 2.56
N ILE A 124 4.54 6.81 2.56
CA ILE A 124 3.41 7.48 1.89
C ILE A 124 3.44 7.20 0.38
N ILE A 125 4.60 7.35 -0.25
CA ILE A 125 4.80 7.06 -1.67
C ILE A 125 4.49 5.59 -1.99
N LEU A 126 4.87 4.66 -1.11
CA LEU A 126 4.54 3.25 -1.28
C LEU A 126 3.03 2.99 -1.23
N PHE A 127 2.24 3.78 -0.50
CA PHE A 127 0.77 3.66 -0.54
C PHE A 127 0.22 3.93 -1.94
N ASP A 128 0.72 4.95 -2.63
CA ASP A 128 0.30 5.29 -3.99
C ASP A 128 0.67 4.18 -4.98
N LEU A 129 1.89 3.63 -4.87
CA LEU A 129 2.33 2.49 -5.69
C LEU A 129 1.49 1.23 -5.42
N VAL A 130 1.15 0.96 -4.15
CA VAL A 130 0.29 -0.18 -3.80
C VAL A 130 -1.14 0.04 -4.29
N ALA A 131 -1.66 1.25 -4.25
CA ALA A 131 -2.99 1.56 -4.79
C ALA A 131 -3.07 1.31 -6.30
N GLU A 132 -1.98 1.58 -7.03
CA GLU A 132 -1.91 1.42 -8.48
C GLU A 132 -1.56 -0.03 -8.90
N PHE A 133 -0.59 -0.66 -8.24
CA PHE A 133 0.01 -1.92 -8.66
C PHE A 133 -0.14 -3.08 -7.67
N GLY A 134 -0.71 -2.85 -6.48
CA GLY A 134 -0.70 -3.81 -5.36
C GLY A 134 -1.55 -5.08 -5.57
N GLY A 135 -2.41 -5.11 -6.60
CA GLY A 135 -3.09 -6.33 -7.03
C GLY A 135 -2.21 -7.28 -7.85
N ILE A 136 -1.02 -6.82 -8.27
CA ILE A 136 -0.17 -7.49 -9.25
C ILE A 136 1.27 -7.60 -8.74
N LEU A 137 1.77 -6.53 -8.15
CA LEU A 137 3.12 -6.46 -7.60
C LEU A 137 3.05 -6.47 -6.07
N SER A 138 3.81 -7.36 -5.43
CA SER A 138 3.89 -7.37 -3.97
C SER A 138 4.54 -6.09 -3.44
N LEU A 139 4.22 -5.71 -2.20
CA LEU A 139 4.82 -4.55 -1.53
C LEU A 139 6.36 -4.60 -1.57
N LYS A 140 6.93 -5.79 -1.41
CA LYS A 140 8.38 -6.01 -1.48
C LYS A 140 8.97 -5.63 -2.85
N ILE A 141 8.25 -5.92 -3.93
CA ILE A 141 8.67 -5.57 -5.29
C ILE A 141 8.50 -4.07 -5.52
N LEU A 142 7.39 -3.49 -5.09
CA LEU A 142 7.14 -2.05 -5.20
C LEU A 142 8.19 -1.24 -4.44
N LYS A 143 8.57 -1.68 -3.25
CA LYS A 143 9.66 -1.05 -2.49
C LYS A 143 10.98 -1.12 -3.25
N LYS A 144 11.36 -2.27 -3.79
CA LYS A 144 12.58 -2.41 -4.60
C LYS A 144 12.55 -1.57 -5.88
N LEU A 145 11.39 -1.44 -6.53
CA LEU A 145 11.21 -0.55 -7.66
C LEU A 145 11.42 0.91 -7.25
N TYR A 146 10.90 1.30 -6.10
CA TYR A 146 11.11 2.64 -5.58
C TYR A 146 12.58 2.89 -5.21
N ASP A 147 13.24 1.92 -4.56
CA ASP A 147 14.67 2.00 -4.23
C ASP A 147 15.55 2.14 -5.51
N GLU A 148 15.15 1.51 -6.64
CA GLU A 148 15.90 1.58 -7.91
C GLU A 148 15.61 2.86 -8.71
N TYR A 149 14.36 3.34 -8.74
CA TYR A 149 13.94 4.43 -9.62
C TYR A 149 13.70 5.76 -8.90
N CYS A 150 13.63 5.76 -7.57
CA CYS A 150 13.47 6.92 -6.68
C CYS A 150 12.27 7.84 -6.97
N SER A 151 11.35 7.43 -7.86
CA SER A 151 10.19 8.24 -8.26
C SER A 151 9.07 7.36 -8.82
N VAL A 152 7.84 7.67 -8.43
CA VAL A 152 6.62 7.01 -8.93
C VAL A 152 6.48 7.21 -10.44
N GLU A 153 6.75 8.43 -10.92
CA GLU A 153 6.69 8.79 -12.35
C GLU A 153 7.73 8.02 -13.16
N ALA A 154 8.95 7.87 -12.62
CA ALA A 154 9.99 7.08 -13.26
C ALA A 154 9.60 5.60 -13.34
N ILE A 155 8.99 5.04 -12.29
CA ILE A 155 8.46 3.67 -12.29
C ILE A 155 7.37 3.52 -13.37
N ARG A 156 6.38 4.41 -13.39
CA ARG A 156 5.30 4.42 -14.39
C ARG A 156 5.84 4.49 -15.82
N LYS A 157 6.79 5.40 -16.05
CA LYS A 157 7.42 5.59 -17.37
C LYS A 157 8.17 4.35 -17.81
N ASN A 158 8.96 3.73 -16.94
CA ASN A 158 9.76 2.55 -17.27
C ASN A 158 8.88 1.31 -17.45
N LEU A 159 7.85 1.11 -16.62
CA LEU A 159 6.89 0.03 -16.80
C LEU A 159 6.11 0.14 -18.13
N ARG A 160 5.88 1.37 -18.63
CA ARG A 160 5.21 1.58 -19.93
C ARG A 160 6.13 1.37 -21.12
N LYS A 161 7.38 1.83 -21.05
CA LYS A 161 8.31 1.83 -22.16
C LYS A 161 9.06 0.49 -22.33
N GLU A 162 9.59 -0.02 -21.23
CA GLU A 162 10.48 -1.18 -21.22
C GLU A 162 10.13 -2.09 -20.02
N PRO A 163 8.91 -2.64 -19.96
CA PRO A 163 8.39 -3.32 -18.77
C PRO A 163 9.26 -4.50 -18.32
N TYR A 164 9.72 -5.33 -19.24
CA TYR A 164 10.61 -6.46 -18.90
C TYR A 164 11.93 -5.98 -18.31
N LYS A 165 12.55 -4.98 -18.90
CA LYS A 165 13.80 -4.41 -18.42
C LYS A 165 13.62 -3.74 -17.06
N CYS A 166 12.49 -3.08 -16.85
CA CYS A 166 12.14 -2.46 -15.59
C CYS A 166 12.06 -3.50 -14.46
N LEU A 167 11.33 -4.60 -14.68
CA LEU A 167 11.13 -5.63 -13.67
C LEU A 167 12.37 -6.51 -13.46
N THR A 168 13.09 -6.88 -14.51
CA THR A 168 14.26 -7.76 -14.42
C THR A 168 15.50 -7.09 -13.82
N ARG A 169 15.52 -5.77 -13.71
CA ARG A 169 16.52 -5.04 -12.92
C ARG A 169 16.42 -5.35 -11.43
N ILE A 170 15.23 -5.70 -10.98
CA ILE A 170 14.99 -5.96 -9.56
C ILE A 170 15.58 -7.31 -9.17
N SER A 171 16.48 -7.31 -8.18
CA SER A 171 17.10 -8.52 -7.66
C SER A 171 16.05 -9.57 -7.23
N GLY A 172 16.14 -10.78 -7.80
CA GLY A 172 15.22 -11.89 -7.58
C GLY A 172 14.01 -11.93 -8.52
N ILE A 173 13.95 -11.05 -9.54
CA ILE A 173 12.95 -11.12 -10.60
C ILE A 173 13.67 -11.49 -11.91
N GLY A 174 13.55 -12.75 -12.31
CA GLY A 174 13.95 -13.20 -13.65
C GLY A 174 12.82 -13.02 -14.67
N PHE A 175 13.13 -13.30 -15.94
CA PHE A 175 12.22 -13.12 -17.07
C PHE A 175 10.85 -13.80 -16.85
N ILE A 176 10.81 -15.05 -16.38
CA ILE A 176 9.56 -15.82 -16.18
C ILE A 176 8.65 -15.11 -15.17
N LYS A 177 9.21 -14.58 -14.07
CA LYS A 177 8.43 -13.84 -13.07
C LYS A 177 7.95 -12.50 -13.61
N ALA A 178 8.81 -11.80 -14.35
CA ALA A 178 8.45 -10.54 -14.99
C ALA A 178 7.31 -10.75 -15.98
N ASP A 179 7.39 -11.79 -16.81
CA ASP A 179 6.35 -12.15 -17.80
C ASP A 179 5.00 -12.43 -17.12
N ALA A 180 4.98 -13.26 -16.08
CA ALA A 180 3.75 -13.55 -15.33
C ALA A 180 3.12 -12.28 -14.73
N MET A 181 3.92 -11.36 -14.19
CA MET A 181 3.46 -10.09 -13.65
C MET A 181 2.88 -9.19 -14.75
N LEU A 182 3.54 -9.10 -15.89
CA LEU A 182 3.09 -8.28 -17.01
C LEU A 182 1.81 -8.80 -17.64
N MET A 183 1.68 -10.12 -17.77
CA MET A 183 0.43 -10.75 -18.22
C MET A 183 -0.74 -10.45 -17.28
N GLN A 184 -0.49 -10.38 -15.99
CA GLN A 184 -1.51 -10.01 -15.00
C GLN A 184 -1.87 -8.51 -15.08
N LEU A 185 -0.89 -7.64 -15.29
CA LEU A 185 -1.09 -6.21 -15.56
C LEU A 185 -1.97 -5.96 -16.78
N GLU A 186 -1.69 -6.66 -17.89
CA GLU A 186 -2.46 -6.56 -19.11
C GLU A 186 -3.91 -7.05 -18.93
N LYS A 187 -4.11 -8.19 -18.25
CA LYS A 187 -5.46 -8.69 -17.93
C LYS A 187 -6.25 -7.67 -17.09
N GLU A 188 -5.65 -7.07 -16.08
CA GLU A 188 -6.32 -6.08 -15.26
C GLU A 188 -6.65 -4.81 -16.05
N LYS A 189 -5.75 -4.35 -16.90
CA LYS A 189 -5.97 -3.22 -17.81
C LYS A 189 -7.13 -3.48 -18.75
N LEU A 190 -7.14 -4.65 -19.42
CA LEU A 190 -8.22 -5.06 -20.30
C LEU A 190 -9.56 -5.21 -19.58
N SER A 191 -9.55 -5.67 -18.34
CA SER A 191 -10.80 -5.81 -17.55
C SER A 191 -11.49 -4.48 -17.26
N LYS A 192 -10.73 -3.40 -17.16
CA LYS A 192 -11.24 -2.03 -16.88
C LYS A 192 -11.71 -1.30 -18.14
N MET A 193 -11.37 -1.81 -19.34
CA MET A 193 -11.76 -1.20 -20.62
C MET A 193 -13.15 -1.64 -21.06
N ASN A 194 -13.92 -0.72 -21.64
CA ASN A 194 -15.15 -1.05 -22.35
C ASN A 194 -14.83 -1.76 -23.69
N PHE A 195 -15.85 -2.28 -24.35
CA PHE A 195 -15.67 -3.04 -25.59
C PHE A 195 -14.95 -2.24 -26.70
N LYS A 196 -15.30 -0.97 -26.86
CA LYS A 196 -14.72 -0.08 -27.89
C LYS A 196 -13.24 0.22 -27.60
N GLU A 197 -12.89 0.44 -26.34
CA GLU A 197 -11.52 0.65 -25.90
C GLU A 197 -10.67 -0.63 -26.07
N LYS A 198 -11.23 -1.80 -25.75
CA LYS A 198 -10.55 -3.09 -25.99
C LYS A 198 -10.23 -3.30 -27.46
N MET A 199 -11.19 -3.02 -28.34
CA MET A 199 -10.96 -3.13 -29.80
C MET A 199 -9.87 -2.17 -30.27
N ALA A 200 -9.85 -0.92 -29.81
CA ALA A 200 -8.83 0.05 -30.15
C ALA A 200 -7.43 -0.28 -29.57
N TYR A 201 -7.37 -1.09 -28.52
CA TYR A 201 -6.12 -1.52 -27.89
C TYR A 201 -5.46 -2.73 -28.57
N ILE A 202 -6.26 -3.58 -29.19
CA ILE A 202 -5.81 -4.83 -29.86
C ILE A 202 -5.35 -4.56 -31.31
N TRP A 203 -5.85 -3.51 -31.94
CA TRP A 203 -5.52 -3.07 -33.33
C TRP A 203 -4.57 -1.87 -33.34
#